data_b406693292062c30dcd9aa84b0b3fe69
#
_entry.id   b406693292062c30dcd9aa84b0b3fe69
#
_cell.length_a   1.000
_cell.length_b   1.000
_cell.length_c   1.000
_cell.angle_alpha   90.00
_cell.angle_beta   90.00
_cell.angle_gamma   90.00
#
_symmetry.space_group_name_H-M   'P 1'
#
loop_
_entity.id
_entity.type
_entity.pdbx_description
1 polymer ?
#
loop_
_entity_poly.entity_id
_entity_poly.type
_entity_poly.pdbx_seq_one_letter_code
_entity_poly.pdbx_strand_id
1 'polypeptide(L)'
;MKKLAKLNFKKAITIYLIAAFVCGIASATALGYLFRSKISLALDYEKISETDRRKAPAAYEDIAAFAEKHPEIAEALVLSVDRTIVFRAKDGGIVKGNVWAFEKAEEKRGRGRLTDPSQPGIALQWLDDDLTDPLRAVIDEREGHNRLDSEKDVLLEPINQKVYPIQSWHIRQNGETVVLLFDFRPVPRAALALRIVAAAVMLFFMLYWALVALWVYADAQKSKLRGETWGLLALFRNIAGLLVYLIYEGINQVCYQCRAVMGRENTYCTNCGAKLGETCAGCGGAVGKHSGFCGRCGQAQEEK
;
A
#
# COMPACT_ATOMS: atom_id res chain seq x y z
N MET A 1 12.73 36.89 -0.31
CA MET A 1 11.32 36.59 -0.65
C MET A 1 10.91 36.92 -2.10
N LYS A 2 11.42 37.98 -2.74
CA LYS A 2 11.12 38.29 -4.18
C LYS A 2 11.54 37.23 -5.22
N LYS A 3 12.43 36.27 -4.87
CA LYS A 3 12.87 35.16 -5.77
C LYS A 3 11.86 34.03 -5.91
N LEU A 4 11.03 33.77 -4.89
CA LEU A 4 10.01 32.69 -4.92
C LEU A 4 8.85 33.02 -5.88
N ALA A 5 8.51 34.28 -6.05
CA ALA A 5 7.47 34.74 -6.99
C ALA A 5 7.80 34.45 -8.47
N LYS A 6 9.08 34.19 -8.80
CA LYS A 6 9.55 33.89 -10.16
C LYS A 6 9.63 32.39 -10.44
N LEU A 7 9.35 31.51 -9.46
CA LEU A 7 9.39 30.07 -9.67
C LEU A 7 8.24 29.64 -10.58
N ASN A 8 8.57 28.93 -11.63
CA ASN A 8 7.56 28.32 -12.48
C ASN A 8 7.07 27.00 -11.82
N PHE A 9 6.09 27.12 -10.94
CA PHE A 9 5.54 25.98 -10.18
C PHE A 9 5.02 24.85 -11.08
N LYS A 10 4.45 25.18 -12.26
CA LYS A 10 4.02 24.14 -13.21
C LYS A 10 5.20 23.27 -13.63
N LYS A 11 6.33 23.90 -13.99
CA LYS A 11 7.55 23.19 -14.38
C LYS A 11 8.13 22.38 -13.20
N ALA A 12 8.14 22.94 -12.00
CA ALA A 12 8.63 22.26 -10.80
C ALA A 12 7.80 21.03 -10.45
N ILE A 13 6.48 21.13 -10.49
CA ILE A 13 5.56 20.01 -10.26
C ILE A 13 5.73 18.94 -11.34
N THR A 14 5.84 19.31 -12.61
CA THR A 14 6.06 18.35 -13.69
C THR A 14 7.36 17.58 -13.51
N ILE A 15 8.46 18.25 -13.20
CA ILE A 15 9.76 17.61 -12.93
C ILE A 15 9.65 16.68 -11.73
N TYR A 16 9.00 17.11 -10.65
CA TYR A 16 8.75 16.28 -9.47
C TYR A 16 7.97 15.02 -9.83
N LEU A 17 6.86 15.14 -10.56
CA LEU A 17 6.04 13.99 -10.94
C LEU A 17 6.81 12.98 -11.80
N ILE A 18 7.60 13.48 -12.76
CA ILE A 18 8.47 12.61 -13.59
C ILE A 18 9.50 11.89 -12.71
N ALA A 19 10.18 12.62 -11.82
CA ALA A 19 11.16 12.03 -10.92
C ALA A 19 10.55 10.99 -9.97
N ALA A 20 9.39 11.27 -9.38
CA ALA A 20 8.66 10.34 -8.52
C ALA A 20 8.23 9.08 -9.29
N PHE A 21 7.73 9.24 -10.51
CA PHE A 21 7.33 8.13 -11.36
C PHE A 21 8.52 7.23 -11.75
N VAL A 22 9.63 7.82 -12.18
CA VAL A 22 10.86 7.07 -12.51
C VAL A 22 11.42 6.33 -11.28
N CYS A 23 11.46 7.01 -10.13
CA CYS A 23 11.90 6.39 -8.88
C CYS A 23 10.96 5.26 -8.43
N GLY A 24 9.65 5.42 -8.61
CA GLY A 24 8.64 4.41 -8.34
C GLY A 24 8.84 3.15 -9.19
N ILE A 25 9.02 3.31 -10.50
CA ILE A 25 9.30 2.18 -11.40
C ILE A 25 10.61 1.49 -11.02
N ALA A 26 11.68 2.25 -10.78
CA ALA A 26 12.97 1.68 -10.40
C ALA A 26 12.86 0.89 -9.09
N SER A 27 12.15 1.40 -8.09
CA SER A 27 11.89 0.72 -6.82
C SER A 27 11.08 -0.56 -7.00
N ALA A 28 9.99 -0.50 -7.77
CA ALA A 28 9.16 -1.66 -8.06
C ALA A 28 9.94 -2.76 -8.81
N THR A 29 10.75 -2.37 -9.79
CA THR A 29 11.60 -3.29 -10.55
C THR A 29 12.66 -3.95 -9.64
N ALA A 30 13.32 -3.16 -8.81
CA ALA A 30 14.33 -3.67 -7.87
C ALA A 30 13.73 -4.65 -6.85
N LEU A 31 12.56 -4.32 -6.27
CA LEU A 31 11.85 -5.21 -5.35
C LEU A 31 11.35 -6.46 -6.08
N GLY A 32 10.76 -6.32 -7.27
CA GLY A 32 10.33 -7.45 -8.10
C GLY A 32 11.47 -8.40 -8.42
N TYR A 33 12.65 -7.88 -8.75
CA TYR A 33 13.84 -8.69 -8.96
C TYR A 33 14.32 -9.39 -7.68
N LEU A 34 14.32 -8.67 -6.54
CA LEU A 34 14.75 -9.21 -5.26
C LEU A 34 13.85 -10.36 -4.78
N PHE A 35 12.54 -10.21 -4.96
CA PHE A 35 11.53 -11.19 -4.52
C PHE A 35 11.06 -12.13 -5.64
N ARG A 36 11.73 -12.14 -6.79
CA ARG A 36 11.29 -12.91 -7.98
C ARG A 36 11.01 -14.39 -7.73
N SER A 37 11.82 -15.06 -6.89
CA SER A 37 11.61 -16.48 -6.59
C SER A 37 10.34 -16.70 -5.78
N LYS A 38 10.06 -15.81 -4.82
CA LYS A 38 8.85 -15.87 -3.98
C LYS A 38 7.59 -15.54 -4.79
N ILE A 39 7.69 -14.56 -5.69
CA ILE A 39 6.60 -14.21 -6.61
C ILE A 39 6.32 -15.38 -7.56
N SER A 40 7.37 -15.99 -8.15
CA SER A 40 7.21 -17.16 -9.01
C SER A 40 6.56 -18.33 -8.26
N LEU A 41 7.00 -18.60 -7.03
CA LEU A 41 6.41 -19.64 -6.19
C LEU A 41 4.91 -19.40 -5.96
N ALA A 42 4.52 -18.16 -5.60
CA ALA A 42 3.12 -17.83 -5.34
C ALA A 42 2.24 -17.98 -6.59
N LEU A 43 2.71 -17.50 -7.74
CA LEU A 43 1.97 -17.60 -9.01
C LEU A 43 1.84 -19.04 -9.50
N ASP A 44 2.92 -19.83 -9.41
CA ASP A 44 2.90 -21.22 -9.81
C ASP A 44 2.04 -22.07 -8.86
N TYR A 45 2.05 -21.76 -7.55
CA TYR A 45 1.18 -22.40 -6.55
C TYR A 45 -0.30 -22.15 -6.85
N GLU A 46 -0.68 -20.90 -7.12
CA GLU A 46 -2.06 -20.54 -7.48
C GLU A 46 -2.50 -21.31 -8.73
N LYS A 47 -1.63 -21.34 -9.76
CA LYS A 47 -1.92 -22.05 -11.00
C LYS A 47 -2.12 -23.54 -10.80
N ILE A 48 -1.25 -24.23 -10.04
CA ILE A 48 -1.35 -25.68 -9.83
C ILE A 48 -2.54 -26.03 -8.95
N SER A 49 -2.76 -25.31 -7.86
CA SER A 49 -3.88 -25.53 -6.95
C SER A 49 -5.25 -25.26 -7.59
N GLU A 50 -5.37 -24.25 -8.48
CA GLU A 50 -6.59 -23.97 -9.22
C GLU A 50 -6.87 -25.00 -10.33
N THR A 51 -5.84 -25.46 -11.02
CA THR A 51 -5.97 -26.49 -12.07
C THR A 51 -6.53 -27.76 -11.48
N ASP A 52 -6.00 -28.15 -10.33
CA ASP A 52 -6.42 -29.35 -9.60
C ASP A 52 -7.86 -29.25 -9.06
N ARG A 53 -8.29 -28.04 -8.67
CA ARG A 53 -9.66 -27.78 -8.20
C ARG A 53 -10.69 -27.79 -9.33
N ARG A 54 -10.33 -27.41 -10.57
CA ARG A 54 -11.30 -27.09 -11.64
C ARG A 54 -11.43 -28.16 -12.73
N LYS A 55 -10.37 -28.85 -13.14
CA LYS A 55 -10.40 -29.55 -14.43
C LYS A 55 -9.92 -31.00 -14.49
N ALA A 56 -8.96 -31.38 -13.74
CA ALA A 56 -8.41 -32.74 -13.61
C ALA A 56 -7.37 -32.72 -12.49
N PRO A 57 -7.12 -33.83 -11.80
CA PRO A 57 -6.00 -33.87 -10.87
C PRO A 57 -4.73 -33.55 -11.66
N ALA A 58 -3.91 -32.66 -11.11
CA ALA A 58 -2.56 -32.47 -11.62
C ALA A 58 -1.88 -33.83 -11.58
N ALA A 59 -1.31 -34.27 -12.68
CA ALA A 59 -0.55 -35.50 -12.68
C ALA A 59 0.56 -35.38 -11.63
N TYR A 60 0.89 -36.45 -10.94
CA TYR A 60 1.96 -36.48 -9.94
C TYR A 60 3.27 -35.87 -10.47
N GLU A 61 3.49 -36.00 -11.78
CA GLU A 61 4.62 -35.40 -12.50
C GLU A 61 4.58 -33.87 -12.47
N ASP A 62 3.40 -33.23 -12.55
CA ASP A 62 3.28 -31.77 -12.47
C ASP A 62 3.58 -31.26 -11.07
N ILE A 63 3.16 -32.02 -10.02
CA ILE A 63 3.47 -31.71 -8.63
C ILE A 63 4.98 -31.86 -8.39
N ALA A 64 5.60 -32.91 -8.94
CA ALA A 64 7.04 -33.11 -8.84
C ALA A 64 7.83 -32.00 -9.54
N ALA A 65 7.45 -31.65 -10.77
CA ALA A 65 8.07 -30.58 -11.53
C ALA A 65 7.93 -29.22 -10.81
N PHE A 66 6.77 -28.94 -10.20
CA PHE A 66 6.55 -27.76 -9.39
C PHE A 66 7.45 -27.75 -8.14
N ALA A 67 7.54 -28.86 -7.43
CA ALA A 67 8.36 -28.97 -6.21
C ALA A 67 9.87 -28.89 -6.51
N GLU A 68 10.32 -29.41 -7.63
CA GLU A 68 11.73 -29.31 -8.06
C GLU A 68 12.09 -27.89 -8.50
N LYS A 69 11.17 -27.20 -9.20
CA LYS A 69 11.36 -25.82 -9.65
C LYS A 69 11.60 -24.83 -8.51
N HIS A 70 10.99 -25.10 -7.35
CA HIS A 70 11.01 -24.19 -6.20
C HIS A 70 11.84 -24.75 -5.04
N PRO A 71 13.05 -24.20 -4.80
CA PRO A 71 13.91 -24.67 -3.71
C PRO A 71 13.36 -24.36 -2.32
N GLU A 72 12.39 -23.47 -2.21
CA GLU A 72 11.66 -23.17 -0.97
C GLU A 72 10.72 -24.29 -0.53
N ILE A 73 10.35 -25.18 -1.43
CA ILE A 73 9.60 -26.38 -1.08
C ILE A 73 10.61 -27.39 -0.56
N ALA A 74 10.56 -27.68 0.74
CA ALA A 74 11.43 -28.65 1.38
C ALA A 74 10.98 -30.08 1.09
N GLU A 75 9.67 -30.33 1.16
CA GLU A 75 9.07 -31.64 0.89
C GLU A 75 7.69 -31.47 0.26
N ALA A 76 7.32 -32.37 -0.64
CA ALA A 76 6.01 -32.39 -1.29
C ALA A 76 5.47 -33.82 -1.35
N LEU A 77 4.29 -34.01 -0.78
CA LEU A 77 3.68 -35.32 -0.55
C LEU A 77 2.25 -35.34 -1.09
N VAL A 78 1.81 -36.50 -1.52
CA VAL A 78 0.40 -36.81 -1.77
C VAL A 78 -0.05 -37.86 -0.78
N LEU A 79 -1.07 -37.55 0.00
CA LEU A 79 -1.64 -38.41 1.03
C LEU A 79 -2.97 -39.00 0.53
N SER A 80 -3.18 -40.27 0.78
CA SER A 80 -4.48 -40.92 0.66
C SER A 80 -5.41 -40.53 1.83
N VAL A 81 -6.67 -40.88 1.73
CA VAL A 81 -7.71 -40.65 2.76
C VAL A 81 -7.34 -41.28 4.11
N ASP A 82 -6.64 -42.40 4.10
CA ASP A 82 -6.12 -43.13 5.28
C ASP A 82 -4.78 -42.57 5.81
N ARG A 83 -4.34 -41.41 5.32
CA ARG A 83 -3.07 -40.76 5.67
C ARG A 83 -1.81 -41.51 5.26
N THR A 84 -1.91 -42.49 4.36
CA THR A 84 -0.73 -43.12 3.76
C THR A 84 -0.15 -42.22 2.67
N ILE A 85 1.17 -42.17 2.55
CA ILE A 85 1.87 -41.40 1.50
C ILE A 85 1.82 -42.24 0.21
N VAL A 86 1.01 -41.80 -0.73
CA VAL A 86 0.84 -42.45 -2.04
C VAL A 86 1.96 -42.05 -2.98
N PHE A 87 2.37 -40.78 -2.93
CA PHE A 87 3.41 -40.24 -3.79
C PHE A 87 4.26 -39.23 -3.05
N ARG A 88 5.57 -39.29 -3.25
CA ARG A 88 6.55 -38.33 -2.71
C ARG A 88 7.19 -37.59 -3.89
N ALA A 89 6.69 -36.40 -4.16
CA ALA A 89 7.16 -35.57 -5.27
C ALA A 89 8.57 -35.00 -4.99
N LYS A 90 8.84 -34.67 -3.73
CA LYS A 90 10.14 -34.20 -3.27
C LYS A 90 10.38 -34.70 -1.86
N ASP A 91 11.54 -35.32 -1.62
CA ASP A 91 11.92 -35.86 -0.32
C ASP A 91 12.91 -34.93 0.39
N GLY A 92 12.45 -34.25 1.41
CA GLY A 92 13.28 -33.42 2.30
C GLY A 92 13.71 -34.11 3.56
N GLY A 93 13.30 -35.36 3.77
CA GLY A 93 13.60 -36.14 4.97
C GLY A 93 12.90 -35.63 6.25
N ILE A 94 11.87 -34.78 6.08
CA ILE A 94 11.12 -34.20 7.20
C ILE A 94 10.07 -35.20 7.70
N VAL A 95 9.31 -35.77 6.77
CA VAL A 95 8.29 -36.79 7.08
C VAL A 95 8.90 -38.19 6.92
N LYS A 96 9.05 -38.88 8.03
CA LYS A 96 9.64 -40.23 8.04
C LYS A 96 8.58 -41.34 7.84
N GLY A 97 8.96 -42.34 7.07
CA GLY A 97 8.07 -43.48 6.80
C GLY A 97 7.02 -43.21 5.71
N ASN A 98 6.03 -44.08 5.61
CA ASN A 98 5.00 -44.03 4.57
C ASN A 98 3.61 -43.64 5.10
N VAL A 99 3.54 -43.18 6.35
CA VAL A 99 2.30 -42.74 6.98
C VAL A 99 2.50 -41.38 7.59
N TRP A 100 1.52 -40.51 7.40
CA TRP A 100 1.50 -39.20 8.02
C TRP A 100 1.22 -39.32 9.52
N ALA A 101 2.27 -39.13 10.33
CA ALA A 101 2.22 -39.30 11.78
C ALA A 101 2.01 -37.96 12.54
N PHE A 102 1.99 -36.83 11.83
CA PHE A 102 1.81 -35.53 12.47
C PHE A 102 0.36 -35.34 12.92
N GLU A 103 0.18 -35.07 14.20
CA GLU A 103 -1.10 -34.85 14.83
C GLU A 103 -1.17 -33.42 15.41
N LYS A 104 -2.40 -32.91 15.57
CA LYS A 104 -2.65 -31.60 16.13
C LYS A 104 -2.19 -31.61 17.59
N ALA A 105 -1.20 -30.77 17.92
CA ALA A 105 -0.80 -30.55 19.29
C ALA A 105 -1.93 -29.83 20.04
N GLU A 106 -2.11 -30.12 21.35
CA GLU A 106 -3.11 -29.45 22.18
C GLU A 106 -2.97 -27.94 22.12
N GLU A 107 -4.05 -27.30 21.70
CA GLU A 107 -4.14 -25.91 21.34
C GLU A 107 -4.12 -25.01 22.59
N LYS A 108 -2.95 -24.50 22.96
CA LYS A 108 -2.88 -23.29 23.75
C LYS A 108 -2.72 -22.10 22.83
N ARG A 109 -3.87 -21.46 22.49
CA ARG A 109 -3.99 -20.24 21.66
C ARG A 109 -3.70 -20.36 20.15
N GLY A 110 -4.70 -20.76 19.39
CA GLY A 110 -5.06 -20.16 18.09
C GLY A 110 -4.28 -20.51 16.85
N ARG A 111 -3.15 -21.23 16.90
CA ARG A 111 -2.42 -21.66 15.70
C ARG A 111 -2.13 -23.16 15.81
N GLY A 112 -2.86 -23.94 15.02
CA GLY A 112 -2.74 -25.40 15.02
C GLY A 112 -1.33 -25.86 14.61
N ARG A 113 -0.47 -26.12 15.57
CA ARG A 113 0.79 -26.85 15.34
C ARG A 113 0.50 -28.34 15.20
N LEU A 114 1.22 -28.97 14.26
CA LEU A 114 1.23 -30.40 14.13
C LEU A 114 2.59 -30.91 14.59
N THR A 115 2.60 -31.91 15.43
CA THR A 115 3.81 -32.53 15.98
C THR A 115 3.74 -34.06 15.80
N ASP A 116 4.91 -34.66 15.62
CA ASP A 116 5.08 -36.11 15.60
C ASP A 116 5.88 -36.50 16.85
N PRO A 117 5.31 -37.30 17.76
CA PRO A 117 6.03 -37.75 18.96
C PRO A 117 7.34 -38.48 18.66
N SER A 118 7.47 -39.11 17.50
CA SER A 118 8.69 -39.77 17.05
C SER A 118 9.78 -38.79 16.60
N GLN A 119 9.43 -37.52 16.36
CA GLN A 119 10.31 -36.48 15.84
C GLN A 119 10.17 -35.16 16.64
N PRO A 120 10.56 -35.17 17.92
CA PRO A 120 10.31 -34.01 18.81
C PRO A 120 11.03 -32.72 18.40
N GLY A 121 12.01 -32.83 17.49
CA GLY A 121 12.73 -31.66 16.95
C GLY A 121 12.06 -30.97 15.76
N ILE A 122 10.90 -31.45 15.28
CA ILE A 122 10.20 -30.93 14.12
C ILE A 122 8.76 -30.61 14.49
N ALA A 123 8.29 -29.44 14.07
CA ALA A 123 6.89 -29.05 14.15
C ALA A 123 6.44 -28.51 12.79
N LEU A 124 5.18 -28.75 12.44
CA LEU A 124 4.57 -28.21 11.24
C LEU A 124 3.53 -27.17 11.66
N GLN A 125 3.41 -26.11 10.89
CA GLN A 125 2.44 -25.04 11.13
C GLN A 125 1.70 -24.70 9.84
N TRP A 126 0.36 -24.66 9.90
CA TRP A 126 -0.42 -24.24 8.77
C TRP A 126 -0.10 -22.80 8.41
N LEU A 127 0.11 -22.54 7.12
CA LEU A 127 0.10 -21.19 6.58
C LEU A 127 -1.35 -20.71 6.63
N ASP A 128 -1.62 -19.79 7.54
CA ASP A 128 -2.91 -19.10 7.59
C ASP A 128 -3.07 -18.25 6.33
N ASP A 129 -4.31 -18.00 5.89
CA ASP A 129 -4.61 -17.15 4.73
C ASP A 129 -4.14 -15.69 4.93
N ASP A 130 -3.65 -15.36 6.11
CA ASP A 130 -3.07 -14.07 6.43
C ASP A 130 -1.63 -13.97 5.92
N LEU A 131 -1.48 -13.32 4.75
CA LEU A 131 -0.21 -13.11 4.04
C LEU A 131 0.88 -12.39 4.86
N THR A 132 0.59 -11.93 6.08
CA THR A 132 1.53 -11.16 6.90
C THR A 132 2.63 -12.01 7.51
N ASP A 133 2.36 -13.26 7.88
CA ASP A 133 3.34 -14.14 8.54
C ASP A 133 4.44 -14.66 7.59
N PRO A 134 4.13 -15.15 6.36
CA PRO A 134 5.18 -15.54 5.42
C PRO A 134 6.02 -14.36 4.93
N LEU A 135 5.44 -13.16 4.81
CA LEU A 135 6.20 -11.94 4.49
C LEU A 135 7.17 -11.56 5.60
N ARG A 136 6.78 -11.69 6.87
CA ARG A 136 7.68 -11.45 8.01
C ARG A 136 8.84 -12.44 8.03
N ALA A 137 8.59 -13.72 7.82
CA ALA A 137 9.64 -14.75 7.76
C ALA A 137 10.65 -14.53 6.61
N VAL A 138 10.20 -13.91 5.51
CA VAL A 138 11.04 -13.59 4.35
C VAL A 138 11.86 -12.31 4.55
N ILE A 139 11.36 -11.36 5.36
CA ILE A 139 11.95 -10.03 5.55
C ILE A 139 12.92 -10.00 6.73
N ASP A 140 12.70 -10.82 7.76
CA ASP A 140 13.45 -10.74 9.02
C ASP A 140 14.76 -11.54 8.97
N GLU A 141 15.84 -10.86 8.56
CA GLU A 141 17.21 -11.43 8.55
C GLU A 141 17.76 -11.71 9.97
N ARG A 142 17.14 -11.15 11.02
CA ARG A 142 17.64 -11.26 12.38
C ARG A 142 17.21 -12.52 13.09
N GLU A 143 16.23 -13.22 12.59
CA GLU A 143 15.60 -14.34 13.26
C GLU A 143 15.81 -15.68 12.52
N GLY A 144 17.06 -15.98 12.20
CA GLY A 144 17.47 -17.36 11.91
C GLY A 144 17.34 -18.30 13.11
N HIS A 145 16.75 -17.82 14.21
CA HIS A 145 16.45 -18.57 15.42
C HIS A 145 15.18 -18.01 16.06
N ASN A 146 14.11 -18.75 15.95
CA ASN A 146 12.97 -18.76 16.88
C ASN A 146 12.39 -17.41 17.31
N ARG A 147 11.66 -16.72 16.44
CA ARG A 147 10.70 -15.72 16.90
C ARG A 147 9.50 -15.57 15.96
N LEU A 148 8.62 -16.56 16.05
CA LEU A 148 7.20 -16.35 15.72
C LEU A 148 6.38 -16.04 16.99
N ASP A 149 7.04 -15.58 18.07
CA ASP A 149 6.36 -15.16 19.30
C ASP A 149 7.03 -13.91 19.87
N SER A 150 6.51 -12.76 19.50
CA SER A 150 6.65 -11.54 20.26
C SER A 150 5.26 -11.07 20.63
N GLU A 151 4.77 -11.51 21.76
CA GLU A 151 4.25 -10.67 22.85
C GLU A 151 3.66 -11.55 23.96
N LYS A 152 4.35 -11.48 25.10
CA LYS A 152 3.91 -11.70 26.46
C LYS A 152 3.22 -13.03 26.82
N ASP A 153 3.89 -13.72 27.71
CA ASP A 153 3.43 -14.86 28.53
C ASP A 153 3.54 -16.24 27.88
N VAL A 154 4.77 -16.68 27.64
CA VAL A 154 5.07 -18.12 27.73
C VAL A 154 6.27 -18.30 28.62
N LEU A 155 6.00 -18.84 29.78
CA LEU A 155 6.97 -19.57 30.58
C LEU A 155 7.71 -20.58 29.69
N LEU A 156 8.96 -20.25 29.38
CA LEU A 156 10.12 -21.10 29.25
C LEU A 156 9.87 -22.61 29.02
N GLU A 157 9.69 -23.00 27.76
CA GLU A 157 10.33 -24.19 27.28
C GLU A 157 11.24 -23.78 26.12
N PRO A 158 12.53 -24.13 26.12
CA PRO A 158 13.41 -23.91 24.99
C PRO A 158 12.97 -24.87 23.87
N ILE A 159 12.04 -24.43 23.05
CA ILE A 159 11.57 -25.22 21.91
C ILE A 159 12.69 -25.17 20.85
N ASN A 160 13.60 -26.10 20.95
CA ASN A 160 14.63 -26.39 19.95
C ASN A 160 14.02 -27.17 18.77
N GLN A 161 12.81 -26.75 18.33
CA GLN A 161 12.07 -27.37 17.26
C GLN A 161 12.16 -26.51 16.00
N LYS A 162 12.55 -27.13 14.89
CA LYS A 162 12.47 -26.48 13.58
C LYS A 162 11.02 -26.52 13.09
N VAL A 163 10.42 -25.35 12.88
CA VAL A 163 9.05 -25.21 12.40
C VAL A 163 9.05 -25.08 10.89
N TYR A 164 8.30 -25.95 10.21
CA TYR A 164 8.09 -25.89 8.78
C TYR A 164 6.65 -25.42 8.49
N PRO A 165 6.46 -24.31 7.76
CA PRO A 165 5.17 -23.93 7.24
C PRO A 165 4.64 -24.99 6.28
N ILE A 166 3.33 -25.30 6.39
CA ILE A 166 2.67 -26.25 5.51
C ILE A 166 1.47 -25.64 4.83
N GLN A 167 1.23 -26.08 3.60
CA GLN A 167 0.04 -25.79 2.83
C GLN A 167 -0.50 -27.08 2.22
N SER A 168 -1.83 -27.19 2.11
CA SER A 168 -2.42 -28.35 1.48
C SER A 168 -3.65 -27.99 0.67
N TRP A 169 -3.96 -28.85 -0.30
CA TRP A 169 -5.22 -28.83 -1.02
C TRP A 169 -5.71 -30.25 -1.30
N HIS A 170 -7.01 -30.41 -1.44
CA HIS A 170 -7.63 -31.68 -1.73
C HIS A 170 -7.81 -31.90 -3.23
N ILE A 171 -7.43 -33.08 -3.70
CA ILE A 171 -7.72 -33.57 -5.04
C ILE A 171 -9.15 -34.10 -5.04
N ARG A 172 -10.05 -33.48 -5.81
CA ARG A 172 -11.50 -33.76 -5.72
C ARG A 172 -11.94 -35.14 -6.19
N GLN A 173 -11.15 -35.81 -7.05
CA GLN A 173 -11.59 -37.04 -7.70
C GLN A 173 -11.40 -38.31 -6.85
N ASN A 174 -10.34 -38.38 -6.05
CA ASN A 174 -9.97 -39.58 -5.27
C ASN A 174 -9.84 -39.30 -3.77
N GLY A 175 -10.11 -38.07 -3.33
CA GLY A 175 -10.00 -37.69 -1.92
C GLY A 175 -8.56 -37.59 -1.41
N GLU A 176 -7.60 -37.65 -2.29
CA GLU A 176 -6.19 -37.45 -1.95
C GLU A 176 -5.92 -36.01 -1.56
N THR A 177 -4.89 -35.79 -0.75
CA THR A 177 -4.48 -34.47 -0.29
C THR A 177 -3.03 -34.22 -0.64
N VAL A 178 -2.76 -33.17 -1.39
CA VAL A 178 -1.40 -32.69 -1.61
C VAL A 178 -0.97 -31.88 -0.40
N VAL A 179 0.21 -32.15 0.14
CA VAL A 179 0.81 -31.43 1.26
C VAL A 179 2.19 -30.95 0.85
N LEU A 180 2.41 -29.65 0.97
CA LEU A 180 3.69 -29.00 0.74
C LEU A 180 4.27 -28.50 2.05
N LEU A 181 5.53 -28.82 2.30
CA LEU A 181 6.31 -28.30 3.42
C LEU A 181 7.30 -27.29 2.89
N PHE A 182 7.34 -26.11 3.51
CA PHE A 182 8.20 -25.02 3.07
C PHE A 182 9.37 -24.81 4.03
N ASP A 183 10.54 -24.49 3.47
CA ASP A 183 11.70 -23.97 4.20
C ASP A 183 12.01 -22.57 3.64
N PHE A 184 11.30 -21.57 4.15
CA PHE A 184 11.49 -20.20 3.71
C PHE A 184 12.81 -19.65 4.22
N ARG A 185 13.74 -19.45 3.30
CA ARG A 185 14.97 -18.74 3.60
C ARG A 185 14.75 -17.23 3.47
N PRO A 186 15.25 -16.43 4.40
CA PRO A 186 15.17 -14.99 4.30
C PRO A 186 15.87 -14.50 3.03
N VAL A 187 15.28 -13.54 2.36
CA VAL A 187 15.89 -12.90 1.18
C VAL A 187 17.00 -11.96 1.66
N PRO A 188 18.26 -12.19 1.25
CA PRO A 188 19.36 -11.36 1.69
C PRO A 188 19.09 -9.88 1.42
N ARG A 189 19.31 -9.04 2.42
CA ARG A 189 19.12 -7.57 2.34
C ARG A 189 17.69 -7.08 2.08
N ALA A 190 16.69 -7.94 2.19
CA ALA A 190 15.28 -7.56 1.98
C ALA A 190 14.86 -6.42 2.90
N ALA A 191 15.17 -6.51 4.20
CA ALA A 191 14.86 -5.47 5.19
C ALA A 191 15.54 -4.14 4.85
N LEU A 192 16.79 -4.16 4.40
CA LEU A 192 17.50 -2.96 3.97
C LEU A 192 16.85 -2.34 2.73
N ALA A 193 16.53 -3.15 1.71
CA ALA A 193 15.89 -2.69 0.49
C ALA A 193 14.53 -2.03 0.78
N LEU A 194 13.70 -2.66 1.62
CA LEU A 194 12.41 -2.10 2.03
C LEU A 194 12.57 -0.79 2.81
N ARG A 195 13.56 -0.68 3.71
CA ARG A 195 13.85 0.57 4.43
C ARG A 195 14.26 1.69 3.47
N ILE A 196 15.11 1.39 2.48
CA ILE A 196 15.51 2.38 1.47
C ILE A 196 14.30 2.85 0.65
N VAL A 197 13.46 1.92 0.19
CA VAL A 197 12.23 2.27 -0.56
C VAL A 197 11.28 3.10 0.32
N ALA A 198 11.06 2.69 1.56
CA ALA A 198 10.21 3.46 2.49
C ALA A 198 10.77 4.88 2.74
N ALA A 199 12.08 5.01 2.94
CA ALA A 199 12.72 6.32 3.12
C ALA A 199 12.57 7.19 1.86
N ALA A 200 12.72 6.62 0.66
CA ALA A 200 12.51 7.33 -0.60
C ALA A 200 11.06 7.80 -0.76
N VAL A 201 10.08 6.95 -0.47
CA VAL A 201 8.64 7.30 -0.50
C VAL A 201 8.36 8.45 0.47
N MET A 202 8.86 8.37 1.71
CA MET A 202 8.69 9.43 2.71
C MET A 202 9.33 10.76 2.25
N LEU A 203 10.52 10.70 1.65
CA LEU A 203 11.19 11.89 1.10
C LEU A 203 10.37 12.54 -0.02
N PHE A 204 9.89 11.75 -0.98
CA PHE A 204 9.02 12.26 -2.05
C PHE A 204 7.73 12.84 -1.50
N PHE A 205 7.12 12.19 -0.52
CA PHE A 205 5.92 12.71 0.13
C PHE A 205 6.15 14.07 0.81
N MET A 206 7.25 14.22 1.55
CA MET A 206 7.62 15.47 2.19
C MET A 206 7.91 16.59 1.16
N LEU A 207 8.60 16.25 0.07
CA LEU A 207 8.85 17.21 -1.02
C LEU A 207 7.56 17.65 -1.71
N TYR A 208 6.64 16.72 -1.98
CA TYR A 208 5.32 17.06 -2.52
C TYR A 208 4.58 18.02 -1.61
N TRP A 209 4.57 17.75 -0.31
CA TRP A 209 3.91 18.58 0.68
C TRP A 209 4.48 19.99 0.74
N ALA A 210 5.81 20.11 0.74
CA ALA A 210 6.48 21.40 0.70
C ALA A 210 6.17 22.18 -0.60
N LEU A 211 6.12 21.50 -1.75
CA LEU A 211 5.77 22.13 -3.03
C LEU A 211 4.34 22.68 -3.03
N VAL A 212 3.37 21.94 -2.50
CA VAL A 212 1.98 22.40 -2.38
C VAL A 212 1.89 23.62 -1.47
N ALA A 213 2.52 23.58 -0.30
CA ALA A 213 2.54 24.72 0.64
C ALA A 213 3.18 25.97 0.02
N LEU A 214 4.30 25.80 -0.69
CA LEU A 214 4.98 26.91 -1.40
C LEU A 214 4.13 27.45 -2.54
N TRP A 215 3.42 26.61 -3.26
CA TRP A 215 2.51 27.03 -4.30
C TRP A 215 1.36 27.88 -3.73
N VAL A 216 0.69 27.39 -2.68
CA VAL A 216 -0.38 28.12 -1.99
C VAL A 216 0.13 29.46 -1.44
N TYR A 217 1.31 29.46 -0.81
CA TYR A 217 1.96 30.70 -0.34
C TYR A 217 2.14 31.71 -1.46
N ALA A 218 2.72 31.30 -2.60
CA ALA A 218 3.01 32.16 -3.71
C ALA A 218 1.75 32.68 -4.41
N ASP A 219 0.72 31.85 -4.50
CA ASP A 219 -0.55 32.19 -5.13
C ASP A 219 -1.37 33.14 -4.26
N ALA A 220 -1.45 32.91 -2.95
CA ALA A 220 -2.05 33.77 -1.97
C ALA A 220 -1.39 35.21 -2.00
N GLN A 221 -0.07 35.28 -2.14
CA GLN A 221 0.61 36.57 -2.29
C GLN A 221 0.22 37.31 -3.57
N LYS A 222 0.04 36.60 -4.70
CA LYS A 222 -0.44 37.22 -5.95
C LYS A 222 -1.86 37.77 -5.78
N SER A 223 -2.69 37.03 -5.02
CA SER A 223 -4.06 37.41 -4.69
C SER A 223 -4.16 38.45 -3.57
N LYS A 224 -3.03 39.07 -3.16
CA LYS A 224 -2.94 40.06 -2.08
C LYS A 224 -3.44 39.57 -0.72
N LEU A 225 -3.46 38.26 -0.54
CA LEU A 225 -3.73 37.61 0.74
C LEU A 225 -2.45 37.44 1.56
N ARG A 226 -2.58 37.13 2.85
CA ARG A 226 -1.44 36.82 3.71
C ARG A 226 -0.89 35.44 3.35
N GLY A 227 0.09 35.37 2.44
CA GLY A 227 0.69 34.13 1.97
C GLY A 227 1.21 33.25 3.11
N GLU A 228 1.77 33.86 4.15
CA GLU A 228 2.28 33.12 5.33
C GLU A 228 1.20 32.29 6.01
N THR A 229 0.03 32.90 6.26
CA THR A 229 -1.09 32.20 6.89
C THR A 229 -1.60 31.04 6.02
N TRP A 230 -1.79 31.29 4.72
CA TRP A 230 -2.31 30.29 3.79
C TRP A 230 -1.29 29.18 3.50
N GLY A 231 0.00 29.54 3.35
CA GLY A 231 1.08 28.56 3.18
C GLY A 231 1.26 27.65 4.39
N LEU A 232 1.22 28.22 5.62
CA LEU A 232 1.26 27.43 6.85
C LEU A 232 0.02 26.55 7.01
N LEU A 233 -1.17 27.05 6.68
CA LEU A 233 -2.38 26.27 6.69
C LEU A 233 -2.27 25.05 5.76
N ALA A 234 -1.77 25.25 4.54
CA ALA A 234 -1.54 24.18 3.59
C ALA A 234 -0.45 23.20 4.08
N LEU A 235 0.59 23.70 4.74
CA LEU A 235 1.66 22.88 5.30
C LEU A 235 1.16 21.97 6.44
N PHE A 236 0.37 22.49 7.37
CA PHE A 236 -0.09 21.73 8.54
C PHE A 236 -1.35 20.90 8.29
N ARG A 237 -2.23 21.34 7.39
CA ARG A 237 -3.52 20.70 7.09
C ARG A 237 -3.54 19.97 5.75
N ASN A 238 -2.45 20.02 4.98
CA ASN A 238 -2.28 19.34 3.71
C ASN A 238 -3.45 19.61 2.73
N ILE A 239 -4.08 18.54 2.23
CA ILE A 239 -5.19 18.60 1.27
C ILE A 239 -6.36 19.44 1.82
N ALA A 240 -6.69 19.30 3.10
CA ALA A 240 -7.74 20.10 3.73
C ALA A 240 -7.42 21.61 3.68
N GLY A 241 -6.17 22.00 3.97
CA GLY A 241 -5.72 23.39 3.89
C GLY A 241 -5.75 23.93 2.46
N LEU A 242 -5.38 23.11 1.48
CA LEU A 242 -5.48 23.44 0.06
C LEU A 242 -6.96 23.62 -0.36
N LEU A 243 -7.84 22.71 0.04
CA LEU A 243 -9.27 22.80 -0.27
C LEU A 243 -9.90 24.07 0.32
N VAL A 244 -9.60 24.37 1.59
CA VAL A 244 -10.07 25.61 2.24
C VAL A 244 -9.59 26.84 1.47
N TYR A 245 -8.33 26.86 1.01
CA TYR A 245 -7.79 27.95 0.20
C TYR A 245 -8.55 28.10 -1.12
N LEU A 246 -8.74 27.00 -1.86
CA LEU A 246 -9.44 27.01 -3.16
C LEU A 246 -10.91 27.41 -3.02
N ILE A 247 -11.58 26.93 -1.96
CA ILE A 247 -12.97 27.31 -1.65
C ILE A 247 -13.03 28.80 -1.32
N TYR A 248 -12.10 29.30 -0.49
CA TYR A 248 -12.05 30.73 -0.15
C TYR A 248 -11.87 31.60 -1.40
N GLU A 249 -10.95 31.23 -2.30
CA GLU A 249 -10.75 31.94 -3.57
C GLU A 249 -11.99 31.87 -4.48
N GLY A 250 -12.64 30.69 -4.56
CA GLY A 250 -13.84 30.46 -5.38
C GLY A 250 -15.11 31.16 -4.87
N ILE A 251 -15.27 31.35 -3.56
CA ILE A 251 -16.43 32.06 -2.98
C ILE A 251 -16.28 33.58 -3.14
N ASN A 252 -15.06 34.11 -3.13
CA ASN A 252 -14.78 35.52 -3.22
C ASN A 252 -14.60 35.94 -4.69
N GLN A 253 -14.67 37.26 -4.96
CA GLN A 253 -14.37 37.80 -6.28
C GLN A 253 -12.90 38.22 -6.39
N VAL A 254 -12.33 38.02 -7.58
CA VAL A 254 -10.95 38.36 -7.88
C VAL A 254 -10.95 39.62 -8.77
N CYS A 255 -10.21 40.66 -8.37
CA CYS A 255 -10.06 41.86 -9.18
C CYS A 255 -9.31 41.55 -10.49
N TYR A 256 -9.88 41.88 -11.61
CA TYR A 256 -9.30 41.68 -12.94
C TYR A 256 -8.01 42.50 -13.16
N GLN A 257 -7.88 43.66 -12.48
CA GLN A 257 -6.77 44.56 -12.67
C GLN A 257 -5.56 44.25 -11.76
N CYS A 258 -5.78 43.99 -10.47
CA CYS A 258 -4.70 43.79 -9.51
C CYS A 258 -4.68 42.39 -8.86
N ARG A 259 -5.63 41.53 -9.20
CA ARG A 259 -5.81 40.15 -8.67
C ARG A 259 -6.06 40.06 -7.16
N ALA A 260 -6.39 41.17 -6.48
CA ALA A 260 -6.77 41.09 -5.08
C ALA A 260 -8.10 40.33 -4.93
N VAL A 261 -8.13 39.41 -3.96
CA VAL A 261 -9.34 38.64 -3.60
C VAL A 261 -10.09 39.44 -2.53
N MET A 262 -11.39 39.57 -2.69
CA MET A 262 -12.26 40.31 -1.76
C MET A 262 -13.70 39.79 -1.81
N GLY A 263 -14.52 40.18 -0.84
CA GLY A 263 -15.94 39.78 -0.79
C GLY A 263 -16.71 40.26 -2.02
N ARG A 264 -17.69 39.45 -2.43
CA ARG A 264 -18.55 39.75 -3.61
C ARG A 264 -19.46 40.95 -3.42
N GLU A 265 -19.60 41.41 -2.19
CA GLU A 265 -20.35 42.64 -1.84
C GLU A 265 -19.68 43.91 -2.28
N ASN A 266 -18.40 43.88 -2.63
CA ASN A 266 -17.65 45.08 -3.00
C ASN A 266 -17.87 45.42 -4.49
N THR A 267 -18.38 46.60 -4.78
CA THR A 267 -18.54 47.15 -6.13
C THR A 267 -17.23 47.71 -6.70
N TYR A 268 -16.30 48.07 -5.84
CA TYR A 268 -14.97 48.57 -6.20
C TYR A 268 -13.90 47.78 -5.51
N CYS A 269 -12.76 47.63 -6.16
CA CYS A 269 -11.60 46.96 -5.58
C CYS A 269 -11.02 47.82 -4.44
N THR A 270 -10.96 47.26 -3.25
CA THR A 270 -10.41 47.93 -2.06
C THR A 270 -8.89 48.13 -2.14
N ASN A 271 -8.20 47.46 -3.08
CA ASN A 271 -6.75 47.58 -3.26
C ASN A 271 -6.35 48.54 -4.37
N CYS A 272 -7.07 48.60 -5.50
CA CYS A 272 -6.70 49.42 -6.66
C CYS A 272 -7.81 50.36 -7.16
N GLY A 273 -9.00 50.35 -6.56
CA GLY A 273 -10.12 51.21 -6.93
C GLY A 273 -10.86 50.81 -8.22
N ALA A 274 -10.46 49.71 -8.88
CA ALA A 274 -11.14 49.29 -10.12
C ALA A 274 -12.59 48.90 -9.84
N LYS A 275 -13.51 49.26 -10.73
CA LYS A 275 -14.95 48.92 -10.65
C LYS A 275 -15.11 47.44 -10.95
N LEU A 276 -15.64 46.63 -10.00
CA LEU A 276 -15.79 45.18 -10.08
C LEU A 276 -17.21 44.73 -10.40
N GLY A 277 -18.18 45.52 -10.04
CA GLY A 277 -19.60 45.26 -10.24
C GLY A 277 -20.37 46.51 -10.50
N GLU A 278 -21.68 46.39 -10.74
CA GLU A 278 -22.60 47.50 -10.86
C GLU A 278 -23.45 47.67 -9.60
N THR A 279 -23.99 48.82 -9.39
CA THR A 279 -24.96 49.06 -8.30
C THR A 279 -26.36 48.91 -8.85
N CYS A 280 -27.19 48.17 -8.13
CA CYS A 280 -28.61 48.07 -8.46
C CYS A 280 -29.29 49.42 -8.41
N ALA A 281 -29.99 49.80 -9.47
CA ALA A 281 -30.72 51.04 -9.53
C ALA A 281 -31.87 51.11 -8.49
N GLY A 282 -32.42 50.01 -8.06
CA GLY A 282 -33.53 49.97 -7.11
C GLY A 282 -33.12 50.01 -5.63
N CYS A 283 -32.03 49.33 -5.24
CA CYS A 283 -31.69 49.23 -3.83
C CYS A 283 -30.24 49.69 -3.51
N GLY A 284 -29.43 50.08 -4.50
CA GLY A 284 -28.05 50.47 -4.32
C GLY A 284 -27.09 49.32 -3.96
N GLY A 285 -27.60 48.08 -3.90
CA GLY A 285 -26.75 46.93 -3.60
C GLY A 285 -25.80 46.55 -4.72
N ALA A 286 -24.69 45.90 -4.40
CA ALA A 286 -23.74 45.40 -5.39
C ALA A 286 -24.37 44.31 -6.26
N VAL A 287 -24.20 44.38 -7.57
CA VAL A 287 -24.64 43.40 -8.54
C VAL A 287 -23.43 42.95 -9.37
N GLY A 288 -23.24 41.64 -9.50
CA GLY A 288 -22.14 41.10 -10.31
C GLY A 288 -22.32 41.44 -11.80
N LYS A 289 -21.24 41.65 -12.51
CA LYS A 289 -21.21 42.13 -13.92
C LYS A 289 -22.02 41.25 -14.89
N HIS A 290 -22.30 40.00 -14.54
CA HIS A 290 -23.07 39.04 -15.34
C HIS A 290 -24.33 38.54 -14.63
N SER A 291 -24.80 39.22 -13.61
CA SER A 291 -26.01 38.85 -12.89
C SER A 291 -27.24 39.48 -13.53
N GLY A 292 -28.16 38.67 -14.05
CA GLY A 292 -29.42 39.15 -14.65
C GLY A 292 -30.37 39.78 -13.63
N PHE A 293 -30.21 39.50 -12.34
CA PHE A 293 -31.07 40.02 -11.26
C PHE A 293 -30.25 40.43 -10.04
N CYS A 294 -30.74 41.43 -9.32
CA CYS A 294 -30.16 41.83 -8.05
C CYS A 294 -30.47 40.80 -6.96
N GLY A 295 -29.44 40.17 -6.35
CA GLY A 295 -29.63 39.22 -5.28
C GLY A 295 -30.20 39.77 -3.98
N ARG A 296 -30.30 41.13 -3.83
CA ARG A 296 -30.83 41.78 -2.63
C ARG A 296 -32.32 42.17 -2.75
N CYS A 297 -32.75 42.68 -3.93
CA CYS A 297 -34.10 43.15 -4.11
C CYS A 297 -34.84 42.49 -5.29
N GLY A 298 -34.22 41.54 -6.00
CA GLY A 298 -34.80 40.82 -7.12
C GLY A 298 -35.00 41.61 -8.43
N GLN A 299 -34.62 42.93 -8.49
CA GLN A 299 -34.79 43.74 -9.69
C GLN A 299 -33.92 43.21 -10.82
N ALA A 300 -34.52 43.05 -12.01
CA ALA A 300 -33.79 42.70 -13.23
C ALA A 300 -32.75 43.80 -13.57
N GLN A 301 -31.58 43.33 -14.02
CA GLN A 301 -30.54 44.21 -14.50
C GLN A 301 -30.55 44.22 -16.02
N GLU A 302 -30.51 45.39 -16.65
CA GLU A 302 -30.40 45.46 -18.11
C GLU A 302 -29.05 44.93 -18.58
N GLU A 303 -29.07 43.97 -19.50
CA GLU A 303 -27.87 43.54 -20.23
C GLU A 303 -27.33 44.68 -21.06
N LYS A 304 -26.14 45.14 -20.75
CA LYS A 304 -25.38 46.08 -21.57
C LYS A 304 -24.39 45.38 -22.44
#